data_ca9b88b25e5d8b999935e54bfe1806e5
#
_entry.id   ca9b88b25e5d8b999935e54bfe1806e5
#
_cell.length_a   1.000
_cell.length_b   1.000
_cell.length_c   1.000
_cell.angle_alpha   90.00
_cell.angle_beta   90.00
_cell.angle_gamma   90.00
#
_symmetry.space_group_name_H-M   'P 1'
#
loop_
_entity.id
_entity.type
_entity.pdbx_description
1 polymer ?
#
loop_
_entity_poly.entity_id
_entity_poly.type
_entity_poly.pdbx_seq_one_letter_code
_entity_poly.pdbx_strand_id
1 'polypeptide(L)'
;MSEVEASKVTYRRPLNDRQVIVLHSLYWYRFCTSKQLAPSLNKSDHKSIQNKLQILEAQGFIGKRYDKSYKLAGRPAEYFITPKGARELEKAKPDTTNTWATKSLYKNKTVSDDFLKHCITIRDTAIRLITMYGEQEAKKLQPITKTYMAQFSEYPTWTPELYLQYHPTKNTTQHYFLDVWGRTKPFFVTVRKTQNYVKFKEEGEWLEDTPFPAILAICEDQRAQKKLNRQMKRILSDAWDDELIFATTTKQLLKEATKPTDKIWSKVDADDSTEPTNLKALTPEL
;
A
#
# COMPACT_ATOMS: atom_id res chain seq x y z
N MET A 1 -48.81 -30.40 -1.51
CA MET A 1 -47.53 -31.07 -1.76
C MET A 1 -46.60 -30.00 -2.32
N SER A 2 -45.75 -29.47 -1.49
CA SER A 2 -44.77 -28.44 -1.86
C SER A 2 -43.51 -29.14 -2.35
N GLU A 3 -43.18 -28.93 -3.62
CA GLU A 3 -41.88 -29.32 -4.19
C GLU A 3 -40.76 -28.54 -3.49
N VAL A 4 -39.97 -29.28 -2.73
CA VAL A 4 -38.68 -28.77 -2.19
C VAL A 4 -37.71 -28.76 -3.37
N GLU A 5 -37.45 -27.59 -3.94
CA GLU A 5 -36.34 -27.40 -4.88
C GLU A 5 -35.03 -27.78 -4.17
N ALA A 6 -34.53 -28.96 -4.52
CA ALA A 6 -33.20 -29.41 -4.12
C ALA A 6 -32.16 -28.45 -4.73
N SER A 7 -31.56 -27.62 -3.89
CA SER A 7 -30.46 -26.76 -4.29
C SER A 7 -29.35 -27.63 -4.91
N LYS A 8 -29.14 -27.51 -6.23
CA LYS A 8 -28.02 -28.15 -6.93
C LYS A 8 -26.71 -27.69 -6.25
N VAL A 9 -26.11 -28.58 -5.49
CA VAL A 9 -24.74 -28.40 -4.98
C VAL A 9 -23.82 -28.37 -6.20
N THR A 10 -23.52 -27.17 -6.66
CA THR A 10 -22.58 -26.98 -7.77
C THR A 10 -21.19 -27.30 -7.25
N TYR A 11 -20.63 -28.43 -7.65
CA TYR A 11 -19.23 -28.80 -7.34
C TYR A 11 -18.31 -27.69 -7.78
N ARG A 12 -17.54 -27.15 -6.85
CA ARG A 12 -16.68 -26.02 -7.08
C ARG A 12 -15.23 -26.46 -6.96
N ARG A 13 -14.48 -26.30 -8.04
CA ARG A 13 -13.04 -26.54 -8.01
C ARG A 13 -12.37 -25.60 -7.00
N PRO A 14 -11.38 -26.07 -6.21
CA PRO A 14 -10.56 -25.24 -5.36
C PRO A 14 -9.92 -24.09 -6.15
N LEU A 15 -9.63 -22.99 -5.47
CA LEU A 15 -8.88 -21.90 -6.05
C LEU A 15 -7.49 -22.38 -6.46
N ASN A 16 -7.07 -22.02 -7.67
CA ASN A 16 -5.68 -22.24 -8.07
C ASN A 16 -4.79 -21.08 -7.56
N ASP A 17 -3.46 -21.31 -7.52
CA ASP A 17 -2.50 -20.35 -6.96
C ASP A 17 -2.61 -18.95 -7.56
N ARG A 18 -2.89 -18.83 -8.85
CA ARG A 18 -3.05 -17.54 -9.52
C ARG A 18 -4.32 -16.80 -9.09
N GLN A 19 -5.39 -17.53 -8.79
CA GLN A 19 -6.61 -16.94 -8.25
C GLN A 19 -6.39 -16.49 -6.80
N VAL A 20 -5.66 -17.28 -6.01
CA VAL A 20 -5.24 -16.93 -4.66
C VAL A 20 -4.41 -15.64 -4.67
N ILE A 21 -3.43 -15.51 -5.56
CA ILE A 21 -2.61 -14.29 -5.71
C ILE A 21 -3.48 -13.06 -6.02
N VAL A 22 -4.47 -13.20 -6.89
CA VAL A 22 -5.40 -12.09 -7.20
C VAL A 22 -6.21 -11.70 -5.98
N LEU A 23 -6.83 -12.66 -5.29
CA LEU A 23 -7.62 -12.40 -4.09
C LEU A 23 -6.77 -11.77 -2.99
N HIS A 24 -5.55 -12.26 -2.80
CA HIS A 24 -4.59 -11.75 -1.82
C HIS A 24 -4.20 -10.28 -2.12
N SER A 25 -3.91 -9.96 -3.39
CA SER A 25 -3.63 -8.59 -3.80
C SER A 25 -4.81 -7.65 -3.55
N LEU A 26 -6.04 -8.09 -3.85
CA LEU A 26 -7.26 -7.32 -3.61
C LEU A 26 -7.62 -7.21 -2.12
N TYR A 27 -7.26 -8.18 -1.31
CA TYR A 27 -7.41 -8.14 0.14
C TYR A 27 -6.46 -7.10 0.76
N TRP A 28 -5.19 -7.11 0.37
CA TRP A 28 -4.18 -6.24 0.94
C TRP A 28 -4.31 -4.78 0.51
N TYR A 29 -4.56 -4.54 -0.79
CA TYR A 29 -4.65 -3.19 -1.35
C TYR A 29 -6.07 -2.66 -1.46
N ARG A 30 -7.07 -3.46 -1.13
CA ARG A 30 -8.51 -3.21 -1.21
C ARG A 30 -9.04 -3.02 -2.65
N PHE A 31 -8.36 -2.24 -3.47
CA PHE A 31 -8.71 -2.01 -4.87
C PHE A 31 -7.50 -2.13 -5.77
N CYS A 32 -7.68 -2.82 -6.90
CA CYS A 32 -6.67 -2.90 -7.95
C CYS A 32 -7.34 -2.85 -9.33
N THR A 33 -6.64 -2.29 -10.29
CA THR A 33 -6.97 -2.45 -11.71
C THR A 33 -6.36 -3.75 -12.25
N SER A 34 -6.83 -4.22 -13.42
CA SER A 34 -6.21 -5.38 -14.09
C SER A 34 -4.71 -5.17 -14.38
N LYS A 35 -4.31 -3.93 -14.74
CA LYS A 35 -2.89 -3.59 -14.96
C LYS A 35 -2.05 -3.73 -13.69
N GLN A 36 -2.59 -3.34 -12.53
CA GLN A 36 -1.90 -3.45 -11.26
C GLN A 36 -1.78 -4.89 -10.72
N LEU A 37 -2.63 -5.80 -11.19
CA LEU A 37 -2.57 -7.21 -10.85
C LEU A 37 -1.58 -7.98 -11.72
N ALA A 38 -1.25 -7.49 -12.91
CA ALA A 38 -0.36 -8.13 -13.87
C ALA A 38 1.02 -8.48 -13.29
N PRO A 39 1.75 -7.57 -12.63
CA PRO A 39 3.06 -7.88 -12.06
C PRO A 39 3.03 -9.02 -11.03
N SER A 40 1.98 -9.08 -10.20
CA SER A 40 1.83 -10.15 -9.20
C SER A 40 1.64 -11.54 -9.81
N LEU A 41 1.23 -11.62 -11.07
CA LEU A 41 0.98 -12.86 -11.79
C LEU A 41 2.15 -13.25 -12.73
N ASN A 42 3.23 -12.47 -12.76
CA ASN A 42 4.34 -12.60 -13.71
C ASN A 42 3.84 -12.72 -15.16
N LYS A 43 2.85 -11.89 -15.53
CA LYS A 43 2.22 -11.93 -16.85
C LYS A 43 2.03 -10.55 -17.44
N SER A 44 2.44 -10.42 -18.69
CA SER A 44 2.13 -9.28 -19.56
C SER A 44 0.81 -9.46 -20.32
N ASP A 45 0.27 -10.68 -20.38
CA ASP A 45 -0.95 -11.00 -21.15
C ASP A 45 -2.22 -10.51 -20.43
N HIS A 46 -2.70 -9.37 -20.88
CA HIS A 46 -3.91 -8.72 -20.38
C HIS A 46 -5.17 -9.61 -20.51
N LYS A 47 -5.31 -10.39 -21.60
CA LYS A 47 -6.46 -11.26 -21.83
C LYS A 47 -6.56 -12.38 -20.79
N SER A 48 -5.42 -12.98 -20.44
CA SER A 48 -5.35 -14.01 -19.40
C SER A 48 -5.77 -13.48 -18.02
N ILE A 49 -5.43 -12.22 -17.70
CA ILE A 49 -5.82 -11.58 -16.45
C ILE A 49 -7.33 -11.30 -16.44
N GLN A 50 -7.87 -10.75 -17.52
CA GLN A 50 -9.30 -10.48 -17.66
C GLN A 50 -10.14 -11.75 -17.51
N ASN A 51 -9.74 -12.86 -18.14
CA ASN A 51 -10.45 -14.15 -18.01
C ASN A 51 -10.48 -14.62 -16.54
N LYS A 52 -9.39 -14.46 -15.78
CA LYS A 52 -9.36 -14.82 -14.35
C LYS A 52 -10.28 -13.94 -13.52
N LEU A 53 -10.29 -12.64 -13.78
CA LEU A 53 -11.15 -11.68 -13.11
C LEU A 53 -12.62 -11.98 -13.40
N GLN A 54 -13.00 -12.31 -14.65
CA GLN A 54 -14.36 -12.71 -15.01
C GLN A 54 -14.81 -13.97 -14.26
N ILE A 55 -13.94 -14.99 -14.15
CA ILE A 55 -14.23 -16.22 -13.42
C ILE A 55 -14.46 -15.91 -11.93
N LEU A 56 -13.58 -15.13 -11.29
CA LEU A 56 -13.70 -14.77 -9.88
C LEU A 56 -14.94 -13.89 -9.61
N GLU A 57 -15.28 -13.00 -10.55
CA GLU A 57 -16.49 -12.16 -10.50
C GLU A 57 -17.75 -13.02 -10.62
N ALA A 58 -17.82 -13.92 -11.58
CA ALA A 58 -18.95 -14.86 -11.76
C ALA A 58 -19.15 -15.78 -10.54
N GLN A 59 -18.06 -16.13 -9.85
CA GLN A 59 -18.11 -16.89 -8.60
C GLN A 59 -18.50 -16.04 -7.38
N GLY A 60 -18.59 -14.72 -7.55
CA GLY A 60 -18.92 -13.76 -6.49
C GLY A 60 -17.79 -13.55 -5.48
N PHE A 61 -16.54 -13.87 -5.82
CA PHE A 61 -15.36 -13.67 -4.94
C PHE A 61 -14.82 -12.26 -5.01
N ILE A 62 -14.97 -11.62 -6.17
CA ILE A 62 -14.61 -10.22 -6.37
C ILE A 62 -15.82 -9.45 -6.88
N GLY A 63 -15.80 -8.16 -6.63
CA GLY A 63 -16.69 -7.20 -7.27
C GLY A 63 -15.89 -6.28 -8.18
N LYS A 64 -16.64 -5.55 -9.02
CA LYS A 64 -16.08 -4.60 -9.98
C LYS A 64 -16.82 -3.27 -9.90
N ARG A 65 -16.07 -2.18 -9.93
CA ARG A 65 -16.58 -0.83 -10.17
C ARG A 65 -16.25 -0.44 -11.60
N TYR A 66 -17.27 -0.39 -12.43
CA TYR A 66 -17.16 -0.01 -13.84
C TYR A 66 -18.55 0.31 -14.39
N ASP A 67 -18.81 1.54 -14.67
CA ASP A 67 -20.05 2.02 -15.22
C ASP A 67 -19.83 2.87 -16.50
N LYS A 68 -20.90 3.49 -17.01
CA LYS A 68 -20.81 4.35 -18.20
C LYS A 68 -19.85 5.53 -18.01
N SER A 69 -19.75 6.10 -16.80
CA SER A 69 -18.88 7.23 -16.51
C SER A 69 -17.40 6.84 -16.60
N TYR A 70 -17.04 5.64 -16.15
CA TYR A 70 -15.70 5.08 -16.30
C TYR A 70 -15.30 4.95 -17.76
N LYS A 71 -16.22 4.41 -18.57
CA LYS A 71 -15.99 4.22 -20.01
C LYS A 71 -15.76 5.55 -20.72
N LEU A 72 -16.59 6.55 -20.45
CA LEU A 72 -16.48 7.90 -21.03
C LEU A 72 -15.17 8.60 -20.61
N ALA A 73 -14.73 8.40 -19.37
CA ALA A 73 -13.50 8.96 -18.84
C ALA A 73 -12.24 8.16 -19.20
N GLY A 74 -12.34 7.07 -19.97
CA GLY A 74 -11.22 6.18 -20.28
C GLY A 74 -10.61 5.49 -19.06
N ARG A 75 -11.35 5.41 -17.93
CA ARG A 75 -10.87 4.81 -16.69
C ARG A 75 -10.94 3.28 -16.77
N PRO A 76 -9.93 2.55 -16.28
CA PRO A 76 -9.99 1.10 -16.18
C PRO A 76 -11.00 0.66 -15.12
N ALA A 77 -11.50 -0.57 -15.26
CA ALA A 77 -12.29 -1.20 -14.21
C ALA A 77 -11.44 -1.41 -12.94
N GLU A 78 -12.05 -1.20 -11.79
CA GLU A 78 -11.43 -1.33 -10.47
C GLU A 78 -12.10 -2.49 -9.73
N TYR A 79 -11.29 -3.45 -9.33
CA TYR A 79 -11.72 -4.69 -8.70
C TYR A 79 -11.46 -4.64 -7.21
N PHE A 80 -12.31 -5.32 -6.42
CA PHE A 80 -12.19 -5.46 -4.98
C PHE A 80 -12.63 -6.84 -4.53
N ILE A 81 -12.10 -7.33 -3.42
CA ILE A 81 -12.51 -8.60 -2.83
C ILE A 81 -13.85 -8.44 -2.13
N THR A 82 -14.72 -9.46 -2.25
CA THR A 82 -15.99 -9.53 -1.50
C THR A 82 -15.78 -10.26 -0.17
N PRO A 83 -16.73 -10.17 0.80
CA PRO A 83 -16.69 -10.99 2.00
C PRO A 83 -16.64 -12.50 1.72
N LYS A 84 -17.29 -12.95 0.63
CA LYS A 84 -17.23 -14.35 0.18
C LYS A 84 -15.82 -14.72 -0.31
N GLY A 85 -15.20 -13.84 -1.12
CA GLY A 85 -13.83 -14.04 -1.59
C GLY A 85 -12.81 -14.04 -0.46
N ALA A 86 -12.99 -13.19 0.56
CA ALA A 86 -12.11 -13.15 1.72
C ALA A 86 -12.16 -14.46 2.53
N ARG A 87 -13.34 -15.02 2.74
CA ARG A 87 -13.47 -16.33 3.40
C ARG A 87 -12.79 -17.47 2.64
N GLU A 88 -12.85 -17.44 1.31
CA GLU A 88 -12.14 -18.45 0.50
C GLU A 88 -10.62 -18.23 0.49
N LEU A 89 -10.18 -16.96 0.53
CA LEU A 89 -8.76 -16.63 0.69
C LEU A 89 -8.23 -17.10 2.05
N GLU A 90 -8.98 -16.89 3.13
CA GLU A 90 -8.64 -17.33 4.48
C GLU A 90 -8.43 -18.85 4.56
N LYS A 91 -9.28 -19.64 3.88
CA LYS A 91 -9.10 -21.10 3.79
C LYS A 91 -7.81 -21.49 3.07
N ALA A 92 -7.41 -20.72 2.03
CA ALA A 92 -6.23 -20.99 1.23
C ALA A 92 -4.94 -20.43 1.87
N LYS A 93 -5.03 -19.38 2.68
CA LYS A 93 -3.92 -18.63 3.29
C LYS A 93 -4.32 -18.09 4.66
N PRO A 94 -4.50 -18.95 5.68
CA PRO A 94 -4.97 -18.55 7.00
C PRO A 94 -4.04 -17.55 7.69
N ASP A 95 -2.73 -17.70 7.52
CA ASP A 95 -1.72 -16.86 8.19
C ASP A 95 -1.64 -15.43 7.66
N THR A 96 -2.28 -15.13 6.54
CA THR A 96 -2.19 -13.81 5.87
C THR A 96 -3.54 -13.07 5.82
N THR A 97 -4.59 -13.66 6.37
CA THR A 97 -5.94 -13.11 6.37
C THR A 97 -6.52 -13.09 7.77
N ASN A 98 -7.11 -11.95 8.14
CA ASN A 98 -7.79 -11.81 9.42
C ASN A 98 -9.27 -11.49 9.19
N THR A 99 -10.14 -12.20 9.89
CA THR A 99 -11.60 -12.01 9.89
C THR A 99 -12.03 -10.59 10.28
N TRP A 100 -11.23 -9.87 11.09
CA TRP A 100 -11.51 -8.48 11.46
C TRP A 100 -11.54 -7.54 10.25
N ALA A 101 -10.61 -7.68 9.32
CA ALA A 101 -10.60 -6.89 8.10
C ALA A 101 -11.82 -7.18 7.20
N THR A 102 -12.39 -8.38 7.28
CA THR A 102 -13.56 -8.76 6.47
C THR A 102 -14.82 -7.98 6.82
N LYS A 103 -14.96 -7.52 8.08
CA LYS A 103 -16.13 -6.72 8.52
C LYS A 103 -16.30 -5.40 7.78
N SER A 104 -15.22 -4.83 7.22
CA SER A 104 -15.28 -3.59 6.45
C SER A 104 -15.42 -3.79 4.94
N LEU A 105 -15.21 -5.01 4.44
CA LEU A 105 -15.14 -5.30 3.00
C LEU A 105 -16.49 -5.12 2.28
N TYR A 106 -17.63 -5.27 2.98
CA TYR A 106 -18.94 -5.00 2.37
C TYR A 106 -19.09 -3.56 1.91
N LYS A 107 -18.37 -2.62 2.57
CA LYS A 107 -18.36 -1.19 2.20
C LYS A 107 -17.64 -0.90 0.88
N ASN A 108 -16.84 -1.84 0.35
CA ASN A 108 -16.08 -1.62 -0.87
C ASN A 108 -16.96 -1.25 -2.09
N LYS A 109 -18.22 -1.66 -2.10
CA LYS A 109 -19.18 -1.28 -3.15
C LYS A 109 -19.51 0.23 -3.14
N THR A 110 -19.50 0.85 -1.98
CA THR A 110 -20.06 2.19 -1.73
C THR A 110 -19.03 3.21 -1.22
N VAL A 111 -17.75 2.84 -1.15
CA VAL A 111 -16.70 3.81 -0.77
C VAL A 111 -16.65 4.97 -1.75
N SER A 112 -16.22 6.14 -1.26
CA SER A 112 -16.03 7.32 -2.10
C SER A 112 -14.97 7.08 -3.18
N ASP A 113 -15.08 7.80 -4.29
CA ASP A 113 -14.10 7.76 -5.37
C ASP A 113 -12.72 8.22 -4.90
N ASP A 114 -12.65 9.15 -3.96
CA ASP A 114 -11.38 9.62 -3.39
C ASP A 114 -10.66 8.52 -2.60
N PHE A 115 -11.41 7.76 -1.79
CA PHE A 115 -10.85 6.61 -1.09
C PHE A 115 -10.35 5.54 -2.07
N LEU A 116 -11.12 5.26 -3.11
CA LEU A 116 -10.76 4.30 -4.14
C LEU A 116 -9.49 4.75 -4.89
N LYS A 117 -9.44 6.01 -5.36
CA LYS A 117 -8.25 6.60 -6.00
C LYS A 117 -7.04 6.54 -5.09
N HIS A 118 -7.22 6.76 -3.80
CA HIS A 118 -6.15 6.65 -2.82
C HIS A 118 -5.60 5.22 -2.75
N CYS A 119 -6.45 4.19 -2.66
CA CYS A 119 -6.02 2.78 -2.68
C CYS A 119 -5.26 2.42 -3.97
N ILE A 120 -5.75 2.86 -5.12
CA ILE A 120 -5.09 2.67 -6.42
C ILE A 120 -3.70 3.34 -6.43
N THR A 121 -3.59 4.56 -5.89
CA THR A 121 -2.31 5.28 -5.80
C THR A 121 -1.31 4.54 -4.88
N ILE A 122 -1.75 3.99 -3.75
CA ILE A 122 -0.89 3.19 -2.87
C ILE A 122 -0.35 1.97 -3.62
N ARG A 123 -1.21 1.28 -4.37
CA ARG A 123 -0.79 0.12 -5.17
C ARG A 123 0.19 0.50 -6.27
N ASP A 124 -0.05 1.59 -7.00
CA ASP A 124 0.89 2.10 -8.01
C ASP A 124 2.24 2.45 -7.38
N THR A 125 2.23 3.07 -6.23
CA THR A 125 3.43 3.39 -5.46
C THR A 125 4.23 2.13 -5.12
N ALA A 126 3.58 1.11 -4.58
CA ALA A 126 4.24 -0.16 -4.25
C ALA A 126 4.83 -0.83 -5.50
N ILE A 127 4.07 -0.89 -6.60
CA ILE A 127 4.54 -1.44 -7.87
C ILE A 127 5.75 -0.65 -8.37
N ARG A 128 5.69 0.69 -8.32
CA ARG A 128 6.77 1.55 -8.80
C ARG A 128 8.05 1.35 -8.01
N LEU A 129 7.96 1.34 -6.70
CA LEU A 129 9.11 1.07 -5.83
C LEU A 129 9.73 -0.30 -6.13
N ILE A 130 8.92 -1.36 -6.22
CA ILE A 130 9.40 -2.70 -6.57
C ILE A 130 10.08 -2.70 -7.95
N THR A 131 9.47 -2.06 -8.95
CA THR A 131 10.00 -2.03 -10.32
C THR A 131 11.34 -1.32 -10.41
N MET A 132 11.58 -0.29 -9.60
CA MET A 132 12.86 0.43 -9.55
C MET A 132 14.03 -0.47 -9.13
N TYR A 133 13.78 -1.51 -8.32
CA TYR A 133 14.81 -2.45 -7.90
C TYR A 133 15.16 -3.49 -8.97
N GLY A 134 14.37 -3.60 -10.06
CA GLY A 134 14.56 -4.63 -11.09
C GLY A 134 14.22 -6.04 -10.59
N GLU A 135 14.24 -7.02 -11.46
CA GLU A 135 13.75 -8.38 -11.14
C GLU A 135 14.54 -9.09 -10.03
N GLN A 136 15.86 -8.89 -10.00
CA GLN A 136 16.75 -9.58 -9.05
C GLN A 136 16.62 -9.01 -7.62
N GLU A 137 16.53 -7.70 -7.49
CA GLU A 137 16.46 -7.03 -6.20
C GLU A 137 15.03 -6.76 -5.72
N ALA A 138 14.05 -6.82 -6.62
CA ALA A 138 12.64 -6.61 -6.29
C ALA A 138 12.13 -7.54 -5.17
N LYS A 139 12.67 -8.75 -5.11
CA LYS A 139 12.34 -9.74 -4.08
C LYS A 139 12.84 -9.35 -2.68
N LYS A 140 13.82 -8.44 -2.61
CA LYS A 140 14.37 -7.94 -1.35
C LYS A 140 13.52 -6.82 -0.75
N LEU A 141 12.62 -6.21 -1.53
CA LEU A 141 11.71 -5.17 -1.06
C LEU A 141 10.32 -5.75 -0.81
N GLN A 142 9.90 -5.76 0.44
CA GLN A 142 8.62 -6.31 0.89
C GLN A 142 7.69 -5.18 1.34
N PRO A 143 6.69 -4.79 0.55
CA PRO A 143 5.66 -3.86 0.98
C PRO A 143 4.60 -4.58 1.83
N ILE A 144 4.47 -4.14 3.06
CA ILE A 144 3.46 -4.59 4.02
C ILE A 144 2.38 -3.50 4.09
N THR A 145 1.14 -3.87 3.81
CA THR A 145 0.04 -2.90 3.70
C THR A 145 -0.60 -2.60 5.04
N LYS A 146 -1.29 -1.47 5.13
CA LYS A 146 -2.13 -1.12 6.27
C LYS A 146 -3.10 -2.24 6.67
N THR A 147 -3.68 -2.95 5.72
CA THR A 147 -4.60 -4.06 5.99
C THR A 147 -3.90 -5.21 6.72
N TYR A 148 -2.64 -5.48 6.38
CA TYR A 148 -1.84 -6.49 7.07
C TYR A 148 -1.42 -5.99 8.46
N MET A 149 -0.85 -4.79 8.56
CA MET A 149 -0.41 -4.20 9.84
C MET A 149 -1.51 -4.13 10.88
N ALA A 150 -2.75 -3.83 10.47
CA ALA A 150 -3.90 -3.76 11.39
C ALA A 150 -4.27 -5.09 12.07
N GLN A 151 -3.57 -6.19 11.78
CA GLN A 151 -3.76 -7.49 12.42
C GLN A 151 -2.88 -7.69 13.66
N PHE A 152 -1.90 -6.82 13.86
CA PHE A 152 -0.87 -6.94 14.89
C PHE A 152 -0.87 -5.72 15.80
N SER A 153 -0.73 -5.96 17.09
CA SER A 153 -0.78 -4.92 18.13
C SER A 153 0.44 -4.01 18.15
N GLU A 154 1.57 -4.48 17.67
CA GLU A 154 2.83 -3.75 17.59
C GLU A 154 2.83 -2.60 16.58
N TYR A 155 1.85 -2.57 15.66
CA TYR A 155 1.67 -1.43 14.77
C TYR A 155 0.67 -0.42 15.35
N PRO A 156 0.94 0.88 15.20
CA PRO A 156 0.04 1.90 15.72
C PRO A 156 -1.34 1.86 15.06
N THR A 157 -2.40 2.19 15.80
CA THR A 157 -3.78 2.18 15.28
C THR A 157 -4.00 3.11 14.10
N TRP A 158 -3.19 4.19 13.98
CA TRP A 158 -3.18 5.14 12.87
C TRP A 158 -2.27 4.71 11.70
N THR A 159 -1.81 3.49 11.66
CA THR A 159 -0.86 2.83 10.73
C THR A 159 -0.45 3.63 9.48
N PRO A 160 0.81 3.55 9.02
CA PRO A 160 1.24 4.05 7.70
C PRO A 160 0.46 3.36 6.59
N GLU A 161 0.48 3.91 5.38
CA GLU A 161 -0.17 3.25 4.22
C GLU A 161 0.60 1.99 3.79
N LEU A 162 1.94 2.05 3.87
CA LEU A 162 2.82 0.90 3.65
C LEU A 162 3.93 0.91 4.70
N TYR A 163 4.32 -0.26 5.13
CA TYR A 163 5.59 -0.53 5.77
C TYR A 163 6.47 -1.28 4.78
N LEU A 164 7.66 -0.75 4.50
CA LEU A 164 8.58 -1.34 3.55
C LEU A 164 9.76 -1.93 4.31
N GLN A 165 10.02 -3.21 4.09
CA GLN A 165 11.25 -3.88 4.52
C GLN A 165 12.14 -4.11 3.32
N TYR A 166 13.35 -3.60 3.35
CA TYR A 166 14.34 -3.85 2.32
C TYR A 166 15.52 -4.65 2.91
N HIS A 167 15.78 -5.79 2.32
CA HIS A 167 16.83 -6.73 2.71
C HIS A 167 18.02 -6.66 1.75
N PRO A 168 18.95 -5.69 1.87
CA PRO A 168 20.11 -5.60 0.99
C PRO A 168 21.00 -6.83 1.09
N THR A 169 21.15 -7.38 2.30
CA THR A 169 21.84 -8.62 2.59
C THR A 169 20.96 -9.55 3.44
N LYS A 170 21.43 -10.75 3.75
CA LYS A 170 20.70 -11.68 4.63
C LYS A 170 20.58 -11.19 6.08
N ASN A 171 21.52 -10.36 6.52
CA ASN A 171 21.65 -9.96 7.93
C ASN A 171 21.29 -8.48 8.16
N THR A 172 20.89 -7.76 7.11
CA THR A 172 20.59 -6.33 7.20
C THR A 172 19.19 -6.08 6.68
N THR A 173 18.37 -5.40 7.46
CA THR A 173 17.05 -4.95 7.05
C THR A 173 16.94 -3.45 7.24
N GLN A 174 16.49 -2.76 6.22
CA GLN A 174 16.14 -1.34 6.26
C GLN A 174 14.64 -1.21 6.35
N HIS A 175 14.18 -0.31 7.21
CA HIS A 175 12.77 -0.16 7.56
C HIS A 175 12.26 1.23 7.17
N TYR A 176 11.08 1.28 6.51
CA TYR A 176 10.48 2.54 6.10
C TYR A 176 8.97 2.52 6.33
N PHE A 177 8.43 3.56 6.95
CA PHE A 177 7.00 3.87 6.92
C PHE A 177 6.72 4.80 5.76
N LEU A 178 5.76 4.45 4.92
CA LEU A 178 5.44 5.24 3.75
C LEU A 178 3.98 5.70 3.76
N ASP A 179 3.81 6.99 3.54
CA ASP A 179 2.51 7.62 3.38
C ASP A 179 2.36 8.32 2.02
N VAL A 180 1.16 8.22 1.46
CA VAL A 180 0.78 8.94 0.24
C VAL A 180 -0.17 10.08 0.61
N TRP A 181 0.28 11.32 0.40
CA TRP A 181 -0.47 12.50 0.77
C TRP A 181 -1.02 13.21 -0.46
N GLY A 182 -2.30 12.90 -0.76
CA GLY A 182 -3.03 13.50 -1.87
C GLY A 182 -3.75 14.78 -1.47
N ARG A 183 -4.29 15.50 -2.46
CA ARG A 183 -5.03 16.76 -2.29
C ARG A 183 -6.33 16.62 -1.50
N THR A 184 -6.90 15.42 -1.42
CA THR A 184 -8.21 15.17 -0.81
C THR A 184 -8.19 15.18 0.71
N LYS A 185 -7.03 14.94 1.33
CA LYS A 185 -6.90 15.00 2.80
C LYS A 185 -6.57 16.43 3.24
N PRO A 186 -7.31 17.00 4.20
CA PRO A 186 -6.96 18.27 4.80
C PRO A 186 -5.55 18.26 5.37
N PHE A 187 -4.81 19.35 5.20
CA PHE A 187 -3.39 19.42 5.60
C PHE A 187 -3.16 19.16 7.10
N PHE A 188 -4.08 19.55 7.96
CA PHE A 188 -3.97 19.28 9.40
C PHE A 188 -3.96 17.77 9.73
N VAL A 189 -4.62 16.94 8.93
CA VAL A 189 -4.59 15.47 9.10
C VAL A 189 -3.18 14.93 8.85
N THR A 190 -2.50 15.49 7.85
CA THR A 190 -1.11 15.19 7.52
C THR A 190 -0.19 15.58 8.67
N VAL A 191 -0.33 16.82 9.17
CA VAL A 191 0.45 17.33 10.32
C VAL A 191 0.25 16.45 11.55
N ARG A 192 -1.00 16.15 11.91
CA ARG A 192 -1.31 15.28 13.04
C ARG A 192 -0.69 13.90 12.91
N LYS A 193 -0.69 13.33 11.70
CA LYS A 193 -0.07 12.02 11.47
C LYS A 193 1.44 12.06 11.70
N THR A 194 2.11 13.13 11.31
CA THR A 194 3.55 13.30 11.59
C THR A 194 3.83 13.43 13.08
N GLN A 195 3.03 14.22 13.79
CA GLN A 195 3.14 14.31 15.25
C GLN A 195 2.94 12.93 15.92
N ASN A 196 2.05 12.11 15.37
CA ASN A 196 1.88 10.74 15.86
C ASN A 196 3.12 9.87 15.63
N TYR A 197 3.88 10.05 14.54
CA TYR A 197 5.14 9.35 14.33
C TYR A 197 6.20 9.72 15.37
N VAL A 198 6.35 11.02 15.65
CA VAL A 198 7.27 11.51 16.69
C VAL A 198 6.90 10.90 18.03
N LYS A 199 5.63 11.05 18.43
CA LYS A 199 5.13 10.51 19.69
C LYS A 199 5.34 8.98 19.80
N PHE A 200 5.08 8.23 18.76
CA PHE A 200 5.24 6.78 18.72
C PHE A 200 6.70 6.35 18.89
N LYS A 201 7.64 7.12 18.33
CA LYS A 201 9.05 6.92 18.56
C LYS A 201 9.47 7.25 20.00
N GLU A 202 8.99 8.39 20.54
CA GLU A 202 9.27 8.81 21.91
C GLU A 202 8.71 7.82 22.96
N GLU A 203 7.56 7.22 22.71
CA GLU A 203 6.92 6.22 23.58
C GLU A 203 7.65 4.86 23.56
N GLY A 204 8.58 4.64 22.60
CA GLY A 204 9.36 3.41 22.50
C GLY A 204 8.54 2.16 22.18
N GLU A 205 7.35 2.32 21.61
CA GLU A 205 6.42 1.23 21.30
C GLU A 205 6.78 0.42 20.03
N TRP A 206 7.88 0.79 19.36
CA TRP A 206 8.35 0.04 18.19
C TRP A 206 9.04 -1.26 18.61
N LEU A 207 9.13 -2.21 17.67
CA LEU A 207 9.71 -3.54 17.87
C LEU A 207 11.10 -3.44 18.53
N GLU A 208 11.28 -4.22 19.60
CA GLU A 208 12.55 -4.35 20.30
C GLU A 208 13.68 -4.77 19.33
N ASP A 209 14.88 -4.27 19.51
CA ASP A 209 16.05 -4.54 18.67
C ASP A 209 15.89 -4.17 17.17
N THR A 210 14.86 -3.40 16.82
CA THR A 210 14.63 -2.98 15.43
C THR A 210 14.73 -1.46 15.33
N PRO A 211 15.60 -0.90 14.47
CA PRO A 211 15.68 0.54 14.27
C PRO A 211 14.33 1.14 13.88
N PHE A 212 14.02 2.31 14.42
CA PHE A 212 12.78 2.98 14.07
C PHE A 212 12.74 3.28 12.56
N PRO A 213 11.65 2.97 11.83
CA PRO A 213 11.59 3.15 10.39
C PRO A 213 11.75 4.61 9.97
N ALA A 214 12.53 4.86 8.92
CA ALA A 214 12.53 6.18 8.29
C ALA A 214 11.15 6.47 7.68
N ILE A 215 10.65 7.69 7.86
CA ILE A 215 9.31 8.09 7.42
C ILE A 215 9.40 8.72 6.04
N LEU A 216 8.70 8.12 5.10
CA LEU A 216 8.65 8.55 3.71
C LEU A 216 7.27 9.13 3.39
N ALA A 217 7.24 10.31 2.79
CA ALA A 217 6.01 10.94 2.36
C ALA A 217 6.03 11.26 0.87
N ILE A 218 5.02 10.75 0.14
CA ILE A 218 4.82 11.07 -1.27
C ILE A 218 3.79 12.18 -1.39
N CYS A 219 4.23 13.33 -1.83
CA CYS A 219 3.41 14.51 -2.02
C CYS A 219 2.82 14.58 -3.43
N GLU A 220 1.68 15.23 -3.59
CA GLU A 220 1.02 15.42 -4.87
C GLU A 220 1.90 16.17 -5.87
N ASP A 221 2.51 17.27 -5.41
CA ASP A 221 3.34 18.18 -6.19
C ASP A 221 4.40 18.87 -5.31
N GLN A 222 5.28 19.65 -5.94
CA GLN A 222 6.35 20.39 -5.24
C GLN A 222 5.81 21.42 -4.24
N ARG A 223 4.64 22.04 -4.50
CA ARG A 223 4.05 23.01 -3.57
C ARG A 223 3.62 22.32 -2.27
N ALA A 224 2.96 21.15 -2.40
CA ALA A 224 2.59 20.32 -1.27
C ALA A 224 3.83 19.82 -0.51
N GLN A 225 4.88 19.42 -1.22
CA GLN A 225 6.15 18.97 -0.65
C GLN A 225 6.81 20.09 0.17
N LYS A 226 6.98 21.29 -0.41
CA LYS A 226 7.57 22.44 0.30
C LYS A 226 6.78 22.83 1.54
N LYS A 227 5.45 22.84 1.45
CA LYS A 227 4.58 23.12 2.60
C LYS A 227 4.76 22.10 3.70
N LEU A 228 4.85 20.82 3.33
CA LEU A 228 5.05 19.74 4.26
C LEU A 228 6.41 19.81 4.93
N ASN A 229 7.50 19.92 4.16
CA ASN A 229 8.86 20.00 4.69
C ASN A 229 8.99 21.13 5.72
N ARG A 230 8.44 22.32 5.43
CA ARG A 230 8.44 23.43 6.39
C ARG A 230 7.72 23.09 7.70
N GLN A 231 6.60 22.38 7.63
CA GLN A 231 5.87 21.98 8.81
C GLN A 231 6.58 20.85 9.58
N MET A 232 7.19 19.91 8.87
CA MET A 232 7.95 18.82 9.49
C MET A 232 9.19 19.34 10.20
N LYS A 233 9.92 20.28 9.57
CA LYS A 233 11.05 20.95 10.21
C LYS A 233 10.68 21.52 11.57
N ARG A 234 9.52 22.18 11.70
CA ARG A 234 9.05 22.70 13.00
C ARG A 234 8.78 21.58 13.99
N ILE A 235 8.05 20.55 13.58
CA ILE A 235 7.70 19.43 14.47
C ILE A 235 8.96 18.71 14.98
N LEU A 236 9.92 18.45 14.09
CA LEU A 236 11.17 17.78 14.45
C LEU A 236 12.07 18.66 15.35
N SER A 237 12.12 19.97 15.08
CA SER A 237 12.85 20.91 15.94
C SER A 237 12.23 21.03 17.34
N ASP A 238 10.92 20.98 17.46
CA ASP A 238 10.22 21.03 18.74
C ASP A 238 10.39 19.72 19.54
N ALA A 239 10.54 18.58 18.84
CA ALA A 239 10.70 17.26 19.44
C ALA A 239 12.14 16.95 19.91
N TRP A 240 13.14 17.77 19.53
CA TRP A 240 14.57 17.52 19.80
C TRP A 240 15.06 16.14 19.32
N ASP A 241 14.45 15.61 18.26
CA ASP A 241 14.70 14.26 17.77
C ASP A 241 15.53 14.29 16.48
N ASP A 242 16.86 14.29 16.64
CA ASP A 242 17.82 14.26 15.51
C ASP A 242 17.89 12.89 14.84
N GLU A 243 17.38 11.84 15.48
CA GLU A 243 17.46 10.46 14.95
C GLU A 243 16.26 10.10 14.07
N LEU A 244 15.15 10.86 14.13
CA LEU A 244 13.98 10.58 13.32
C LEU A 244 14.19 11.05 11.87
N ILE A 245 14.41 10.10 10.97
CA ILE A 245 14.55 10.39 9.55
C ILE A 245 13.17 10.60 8.93
N PHE A 246 12.96 11.80 8.40
CA PHE A 246 11.78 12.13 7.63
C PHE A 246 12.20 12.61 6.23
N ALA A 247 11.63 11.99 5.18
CA ALA A 247 11.95 12.35 3.81
C ALA A 247 10.72 12.43 2.93
N THR A 248 10.75 13.33 1.97
CA THR A 248 9.62 13.59 1.08
C THR A 248 10.02 13.48 -0.38
N THR A 249 9.07 13.07 -1.23
CA THR A 249 9.18 13.11 -2.68
C THR A 249 7.85 13.53 -3.29
N THR A 250 7.82 13.76 -4.61
CA THR A 250 6.57 14.01 -5.33
C THR A 250 6.17 12.79 -6.17
N LYS A 251 4.88 12.68 -6.47
CA LYS A 251 4.37 11.64 -7.38
C LYS A 251 5.09 11.66 -8.73
N GLN A 252 5.43 12.85 -9.22
CA GLN A 252 6.13 13.00 -10.50
C GLN A 252 7.55 12.47 -10.43
N LEU A 253 8.34 12.88 -9.43
CA LEU A 253 9.71 12.39 -9.24
C LEU A 253 9.74 10.86 -9.09
N LEU A 254 8.82 10.30 -8.29
CA LEU A 254 8.69 8.86 -8.14
C LEU A 254 8.34 8.16 -9.47
N LYS A 255 7.49 8.78 -10.30
CA LYS A 255 7.14 8.25 -11.62
C LYS A 255 8.32 8.28 -12.60
N GLU A 256 9.15 9.29 -12.54
CA GLU A 256 10.30 9.48 -13.43
C GLU A 256 11.51 8.64 -13.01
N ALA A 257 11.67 8.36 -11.72
CA ALA A 257 12.76 7.55 -11.18
C ALA A 257 12.82 6.17 -11.84
N THR A 258 14.00 5.71 -12.19
CA THR A 258 14.21 4.42 -12.87
C THR A 258 15.00 3.42 -12.04
N LYS A 259 15.79 3.90 -11.07
CA LYS A 259 16.70 3.10 -10.25
C LYS A 259 16.56 3.45 -8.76
N PRO A 260 16.84 2.52 -7.85
CA PRO A 260 16.85 2.80 -6.41
C PRO A 260 17.87 3.85 -5.97
N THR A 261 18.87 4.11 -6.82
CA THR A 261 19.92 5.10 -6.60
C THR A 261 19.54 6.51 -7.07
N ASP A 262 18.38 6.68 -7.72
CA ASP A 262 17.93 7.99 -8.16
C ASP A 262 17.63 8.88 -6.94
N LYS A 263 18.20 10.08 -6.96
CA LYS A 263 18.09 11.05 -5.87
C LYS A 263 16.75 11.81 -5.94
N ILE A 264 15.70 11.16 -5.50
CA ILE A 264 14.32 11.71 -5.54
C ILE A 264 13.75 12.08 -4.18
N TRP A 265 14.46 11.78 -3.11
CA TRP A 265 14.01 12.03 -1.74
C TRP A 265 14.68 13.26 -1.16
N SER A 266 13.91 14.19 -0.63
CA SER A 266 14.40 15.33 0.15
C SER A 266 14.26 14.99 1.62
N LYS A 267 15.39 14.79 2.32
CA LYS A 267 15.42 14.63 3.77
C LYS A 267 15.02 15.96 4.41
N VAL A 268 14.23 15.91 5.46
CA VAL A 268 13.83 17.10 6.21
C VAL A 268 14.81 17.25 7.38
N ASP A 269 15.75 18.16 7.21
CA ASP A 269 16.73 18.51 8.24
C ASP A 269 16.54 19.94 8.75
N ALA A 270 17.26 20.27 9.82
CA ALA A 270 17.31 21.62 10.37
C ALA A 270 17.80 22.65 9.36
N ASP A 271 18.73 22.27 8.48
CA ASP A 271 19.27 23.13 7.44
C ASP A 271 18.46 23.04 6.14
N ASP A 272 18.19 24.19 5.50
CA ASP A 272 17.41 24.27 4.26
C ASP A 272 18.15 23.76 3.02
N SER A 273 19.40 23.32 3.16
CA SER A 273 20.35 23.01 2.09
C SER A 273 20.45 21.54 1.70
N THR A 274 19.52 20.70 2.10
CA THR A 274 19.61 19.27 1.84
C THR A 274 19.51 18.92 0.38
N GLU A 275 20.59 18.38 -0.17
CA GLU A 275 20.58 17.78 -1.51
C GLU A 275 19.64 16.59 -1.56
N PRO A 276 18.91 16.38 -2.67
CA PRO A 276 18.11 15.19 -2.85
C PRO A 276 18.95 13.92 -2.70
N THR A 277 18.42 12.94 -1.98
CA THR A 277 19.08 11.69 -1.70
C THR A 277 18.33 10.49 -2.28
N ASN A 278 18.91 9.31 -2.23
CA ASN A 278 18.26 8.07 -2.64
C ASN A 278 17.68 7.30 -1.44
N LEU A 279 16.81 6.33 -1.70
CA LEU A 279 16.12 5.58 -0.65
C LEU A 279 17.11 4.83 0.28
N LYS A 280 18.17 4.25 -0.28
CA LYS A 280 19.15 3.47 0.51
C LYS A 280 19.92 4.31 1.51
N ALA A 281 20.08 5.61 1.27
CA ALA A 281 20.76 6.52 2.17
C ALA A 281 19.86 7.07 3.30
N LEU A 282 18.59 6.71 3.32
CA LEU A 282 17.60 7.10 4.33
C LEU A 282 17.44 6.04 5.42
N THR A 283 18.51 5.42 5.84
CA THR A 283 18.51 4.47 6.95
C THR A 283 19.08 5.10 8.20
N PRO A 284 18.46 4.88 9.37
CA PRO A 284 19.13 5.19 10.63
C PRO A 284 20.47 4.44 10.69
N GLU A 285 21.51 5.11 11.12
CA GLU A 285 22.77 4.44 11.48
C GLU A 285 22.50 3.55 12.69
N LEU A 286 22.98 2.31 12.64
CA LEU A 286 22.87 1.35 13.73
C LEU A 286 23.82 1.73 14.86
#